data_c083a0259d25dfa63338057fe619f1fc
#
_entry.id   c083a0259d25dfa63338057fe619f1fc
#
_cell.length_a   1.000
_cell.length_b   1.000
_cell.length_c   1.000
_cell.angle_alpha   90.00
_cell.angle_beta   90.00
_cell.angle_gamma   90.00
#
_symmetry.space_group_name_H-M   'P 1'
#
loop_
_entity.id
_entity.type
_entity.pdbx_description
1 polymer ?
#
loop_
_entity_poly.entity_id
_entity_poly.type
_entity_poly.pdbx_seq_one_letter_code
_entity_poly.pdbx_strand_id
1 'polypeptide(L)'
;MTAPPFRASRPVARTPSAPVKPIIVGVGEALWDIFPNGTAQFGGAPANVAIHAAALGAETWLVSAVGNDSRGNMAFEKLDAAKVHRETVARVNGKATGVVHVSVDSKGRPSYLIADDAAWDHIPWSSTIDGVVKRAEAICFGTLAQRSRLSRDTVRHAVGATPPRSWRLLDVNLRERFYDSEVIKTSLTLANAVKLNADELPVVARLCALGAGSEPELLRALVDKFALRLAVLTRAERGSLMRTPSTEVETLAPLTTVVDSVGAGDAFTAALLVGLLNGQPLEEVATKANAVAAYVCSQVGATPALPRS
;
A
#
# COMPACT_ATOMS: atom_id res chain seq x y z
N MET A 1 -25.39 15.97 -69.78
CA MET A 1 -24.37 15.29 -68.97
C MET A 1 -24.66 15.63 -67.54
N THR A 2 -25.27 14.71 -66.83
CA THR A 2 -25.64 14.87 -65.40
C THR A 2 -24.53 14.26 -64.55
N ALA A 3 -23.98 15.03 -63.59
CA ALA A 3 -22.98 14.59 -62.64
C ALA A 3 -23.53 13.52 -61.67
N PRO A 4 -22.71 12.52 -61.27
CA PRO A 4 -23.16 11.48 -60.33
C PRO A 4 -23.25 12.04 -58.90
N PRO A 5 -24.14 11.47 -58.05
CA PRO A 5 -24.37 11.94 -56.68
C PRO A 5 -23.20 11.59 -55.76
N PHE A 6 -22.83 12.56 -54.94
CA PHE A 6 -21.83 12.49 -53.90
C PHE A 6 -22.25 11.45 -52.81
N ARG A 7 -21.53 10.33 -52.70
CA ARG A 7 -21.72 9.37 -51.62
C ARG A 7 -21.03 9.91 -50.34
N ALA A 8 -21.86 10.31 -49.37
CA ALA A 8 -21.36 10.62 -48.03
C ALA A 8 -20.78 9.36 -47.37
N SER A 9 -19.52 9.42 -47.01
CA SER A 9 -18.82 8.37 -46.24
C SER A 9 -19.45 8.28 -44.84
N ARG A 10 -19.90 7.08 -44.46
CA ARG A 10 -20.40 6.77 -43.12
C ARG A 10 -19.27 7.04 -42.11
N PRO A 11 -19.55 7.69 -40.96
CA PRO A 11 -18.57 7.83 -39.88
C PRO A 11 -18.19 6.44 -39.35
N VAL A 12 -16.90 6.16 -39.37
CA VAL A 12 -16.34 4.95 -38.71
C VAL A 12 -16.58 5.10 -37.22
N ALA A 13 -17.40 4.23 -36.65
CA ALA A 13 -17.60 4.15 -35.22
C ALA A 13 -16.23 3.87 -34.55
N ARG A 14 -15.74 4.83 -33.77
CA ARG A 14 -14.56 4.62 -32.92
C ARG A 14 -14.91 3.56 -31.89
N THR A 15 -14.24 2.41 -31.93
CA THR A 15 -14.28 1.41 -30.87
C THR A 15 -13.88 2.11 -29.55
N PRO A 16 -14.65 1.96 -28.46
CA PRO A 16 -14.24 2.50 -27.17
C PRO A 16 -12.87 1.92 -26.81
N SER A 17 -11.88 2.79 -26.58
CA SER A 17 -10.60 2.34 -26.03
C SER A 17 -10.85 1.67 -24.69
N ALA A 18 -10.18 0.54 -24.43
CA ALA A 18 -10.25 -0.10 -23.11
C ALA A 18 -9.94 0.95 -22.02
N PRO A 19 -10.66 0.91 -20.90
CA PRO A 19 -10.43 1.87 -19.82
C PRO A 19 -8.96 1.82 -19.38
N VAL A 20 -8.33 2.98 -19.32
CA VAL A 20 -6.94 3.11 -18.86
C VAL A 20 -6.90 2.70 -17.39
N LYS A 21 -6.10 1.69 -17.07
CA LYS A 21 -5.94 1.24 -15.69
C LYS A 21 -5.15 2.28 -14.89
N PRO A 22 -5.57 2.62 -13.66
CA PRO A 22 -4.81 3.53 -12.83
C PRO A 22 -3.47 2.91 -12.42
N ILE A 23 -2.41 3.72 -12.41
CA ILE A 23 -1.06 3.28 -12.03
C ILE A 23 -0.87 3.49 -10.53
N ILE A 24 -0.65 2.39 -9.80
CA ILE A 24 -0.38 2.39 -8.35
C ILE A 24 1.02 1.83 -8.10
N VAL A 25 1.82 2.54 -7.31
CA VAL A 25 3.18 2.16 -6.96
C VAL A 25 3.26 1.86 -5.45
N GLY A 26 3.68 0.65 -5.09
CA GLY A 26 4.11 0.32 -3.74
C GLY A 26 5.61 0.59 -3.60
N VAL A 27 6.05 1.25 -2.52
CA VAL A 27 7.47 1.55 -2.29
C VAL A 27 7.89 1.12 -0.89
N GLY A 28 8.85 0.21 -0.79
CA GLY A 28 9.40 -0.23 0.48
C GLY A 28 9.83 -1.68 0.49
N GLU A 29 9.61 -2.37 1.59
CA GLU A 29 10.07 -3.73 1.82
C GLU A 29 9.36 -4.79 0.97
N ALA A 30 10.17 -5.77 0.51
CA ALA A 30 9.73 -7.06 0.02
C ALA A 30 10.47 -8.15 0.81
N LEU A 31 9.73 -9.06 1.42
CA LEU A 31 10.28 -10.00 2.39
C LEU A 31 9.48 -11.32 2.43
N TRP A 32 10.00 -12.25 3.19
CA TRP A 32 9.36 -13.53 3.47
C TRP A 32 9.10 -13.68 4.97
N ASP A 33 7.87 -13.93 5.35
CA ASP A 33 7.51 -14.37 6.69
C ASP A 33 7.79 -15.87 6.81
N ILE A 34 8.68 -16.22 7.76
CA ILE A 34 9.11 -17.61 8.02
C ILE A 34 8.45 -18.07 9.30
N PHE A 35 7.56 -19.05 9.20
CA PHE A 35 6.82 -19.59 10.32
C PHE A 35 7.55 -20.76 11.00
N PRO A 36 7.22 -21.08 12.29
CA PRO A 36 7.87 -22.15 13.05
C PRO A 36 7.79 -23.54 12.39
N ASN A 37 6.77 -23.79 11.59
CA ASN A 37 6.59 -25.04 10.84
C ASN A 37 7.43 -25.09 9.54
N GLY A 38 8.27 -24.08 9.28
CA GLY A 38 9.11 -23.99 8.09
C GLY A 38 8.41 -23.45 6.86
N THR A 39 7.11 -23.14 6.91
CA THR A 39 6.43 -22.47 5.79
C THR A 39 6.93 -21.05 5.62
N ALA A 40 6.98 -20.59 4.37
CA ALA A 40 7.38 -19.24 4.01
C ALA A 40 6.28 -18.57 3.20
N GLN A 41 5.90 -17.35 3.57
CA GLN A 41 4.92 -16.55 2.84
C GLN A 41 5.59 -15.28 2.34
N PHE A 42 5.41 -14.95 1.06
CA PHE A 42 5.87 -13.70 0.49
C PHE A 42 4.97 -12.57 0.96
N GLY A 43 5.59 -11.44 1.34
CA GLY A 43 4.91 -10.28 1.90
C GLY A 43 5.78 -9.03 1.90
N GLY A 44 5.48 -8.16 2.83
CA GLY A 44 5.91 -6.77 2.91
C GLY A 44 4.74 -5.87 2.54
N ALA A 45 4.41 -4.89 3.38
CA ALA A 45 3.20 -4.09 3.19
C ALA A 45 3.10 -3.45 1.79
N PRO A 46 4.15 -2.82 1.22
CA PRO A 46 4.09 -2.27 -0.13
C PRO A 46 3.88 -3.33 -1.23
N ALA A 47 4.46 -4.52 -1.06
CA ALA A 47 4.29 -5.64 -1.99
C ALA A 47 2.84 -6.18 -1.93
N ASN A 48 2.30 -6.35 -0.73
CA ASN A 48 0.91 -6.79 -0.52
C ASN A 48 -0.09 -5.81 -1.12
N VAL A 49 0.11 -4.49 -0.91
CA VAL A 49 -0.73 -3.43 -1.52
C VAL A 49 -0.67 -3.53 -3.03
N ALA A 50 0.52 -3.69 -3.64
CA ALA A 50 0.65 -3.81 -5.09
C ALA A 50 -0.07 -5.07 -5.63
N ILE A 51 0.04 -6.21 -4.96
CA ILE A 51 -0.62 -7.47 -5.33
C ILE A 51 -2.15 -7.33 -5.26
N HIS A 52 -2.69 -6.78 -4.16
CA HIS A 52 -4.12 -6.58 -4.02
C HIS A 52 -4.66 -5.56 -5.00
N ALA A 53 -3.94 -4.45 -5.25
CA ALA A 53 -4.36 -3.44 -6.22
C ALA A 53 -4.38 -3.99 -7.65
N ALA A 54 -3.41 -4.87 -8.02
CA ALA A 54 -3.42 -5.58 -9.30
C ALA A 54 -4.65 -6.50 -9.43
N ALA A 55 -4.98 -7.24 -8.37
CA ALA A 55 -6.17 -8.09 -8.33
C ALA A 55 -7.48 -7.28 -8.45
N LEU A 56 -7.48 -6.03 -7.98
CA LEU A 56 -8.58 -5.06 -8.10
C LEU A 56 -8.59 -4.28 -9.43
N GLY A 57 -7.68 -4.61 -10.35
CA GLY A 57 -7.71 -4.11 -11.74
C GLY A 57 -6.77 -2.95 -12.04
N ALA A 58 -5.94 -2.48 -11.11
CA ALA A 58 -4.93 -1.46 -11.35
C ALA A 58 -3.72 -2.00 -12.14
N GLU A 59 -2.96 -1.13 -12.78
CA GLU A 59 -1.58 -1.38 -13.19
C GLU A 59 -0.67 -1.09 -11.99
N THR A 60 0.10 -2.08 -11.54
CA THR A 60 0.85 -1.95 -10.29
C THR A 60 2.33 -2.20 -10.46
N TRP A 61 3.12 -1.42 -9.73
CA TRP A 61 4.56 -1.47 -9.69
C TRP A 61 5.05 -1.59 -8.25
N LEU A 62 6.14 -2.34 -8.05
CA LEU A 62 6.80 -2.42 -6.76
C LEU A 62 8.21 -1.84 -6.85
N VAL A 63 8.48 -0.78 -6.09
CA VAL A 63 9.82 -0.23 -5.89
C VAL A 63 10.39 -0.84 -4.61
N SER A 64 11.33 -1.75 -4.77
CA SER A 64 11.92 -2.51 -3.66
C SER A 64 13.30 -3.06 -4.04
N ALA A 65 13.85 -3.93 -3.19
CA ALA A 65 15.03 -4.71 -3.53
C ALA A 65 14.98 -6.10 -2.89
N VAL A 66 15.54 -7.08 -3.61
CA VAL A 66 15.71 -8.46 -3.18
C VAL A 66 17.18 -8.88 -3.36
N GLY A 67 17.60 -9.91 -2.66
CA GLY A 67 18.91 -10.50 -2.83
C GLY A 67 19.06 -11.26 -4.15
N ASN A 68 20.31 -11.54 -4.49
CA ASN A 68 20.62 -12.46 -5.59
C ASN A 68 20.64 -13.91 -5.08
N ASP A 69 19.52 -14.34 -4.52
CA ASP A 69 19.32 -15.62 -3.86
C ASP A 69 18.03 -16.32 -4.29
N SER A 70 17.77 -17.53 -3.80
CA SER A 70 16.58 -18.31 -4.14
C SER A 70 15.28 -17.60 -3.73
N ARG A 71 15.24 -16.93 -2.57
CA ARG A 71 14.08 -16.19 -2.11
C ARG A 71 13.80 -14.98 -3.00
N GLY A 72 14.84 -14.30 -3.50
CA GLY A 72 14.70 -13.22 -4.49
C GLY A 72 14.11 -13.72 -5.82
N ASN A 73 14.51 -14.94 -6.27
CA ASN A 73 13.91 -15.56 -7.46
C ASN A 73 12.43 -15.85 -7.23
N MET A 74 12.10 -16.50 -6.10
CA MET A 74 10.73 -16.81 -5.74
C MET A 74 9.86 -15.56 -5.56
N ALA A 75 10.43 -14.46 -5.04
CA ALA A 75 9.74 -13.17 -4.94
C ALA A 75 9.34 -12.65 -6.33
N PHE A 76 10.22 -12.74 -7.32
CA PHE A 76 9.92 -12.36 -8.69
C PHE A 76 8.83 -13.22 -9.30
N GLU A 77 8.85 -14.53 -9.09
CA GLU A 77 7.78 -15.45 -9.53
C GLU A 77 6.42 -15.07 -8.92
N LYS A 78 6.41 -14.69 -7.64
CA LYS A 78 5.17 -14.23 -6.97
C LYS A 78 4.63 -12.93 -7.56
N LEU A 79 5.51 -11.96 -7.83
CA LEU A 79 5.13 -10.69 -8.46
C LEU A 79 4.61 -10.90 -9.89
N ASP A 80 5.30 -11.73 -10.70
CA ASP A 80 4.87 -12.08 -12.05
C ASP A 80 3.49 -12.76 -12.04
N ALA A 81 3.28 -13.74 -11.16
CA ALA A 81 1.99 -14.43 -11.01
C ALA A 81 0.85 -13.49 -10.61
N ALA A 82 1.16 -12.48 -9.80
CA ALA A 82 0.22 -11.43 -9.37
C ALA A 82 0.07 -10.31 -10.40
N LYS A 83 0.82 -10.32 -11.51
CA LYS A 83 0.85 -9.27 -12.55
C LYS A 83 1.30 -7.91 -12.02
N VAL A 84 2.19 -7.90 -11.04
CA VAL A 84 2.87 -6.71 -10.52
C VAL A 84 4.15 -6.51 -11.32
N HIS A 85 4.33 -5.33 -11.88
CA HIS A 85 5.56 -4.95 -12.56
C HIS A 85 6.73 -4.90 -11.57
N ARG A 86 7.78 -5.66 -11.86
CA ARG A 86 8.95 -5.85 -10.98
C ARG A 86 10.25 -5.24 -11.52
N GLU A 87 10.19 -4.57 -12.65
CA GLU A 87 11.36 -3.95 -13.28
C GLU A 87 11.98 -2.83 -12.43
N THR A 88 11.24 -2.38 -11.41
CA THR A 88 11.65 -1.44 -10.36
C THR A 88 12.10 -2.12 -9.07
N VAL A 89 12.15 -3.46 -9.03
CA VAL A 89 12.70 -4.24 -7.91
C VAL A 89 14.16 -4.58 -8.21
N ALA A 90 15.08 -3.98 -7.47
CA ALA A 90 16.51 -4.19 -7.67
C ALA A 90 16.96 -5.56 -7.14
N ARG A 91 18.02 -6.13 -7.77
CA ARG A 91 18.80 -7.22 -7.16
C ARG A 91 20.05 -6.64 -6.53
N VAL A 92 20.22 -6.89 -5.24
CA VAL A 92 21.36 -6.38 -4.48
C VAL A 92 22.33 -7.52 -4.20
N ASN A 93 23.53 -7.43 -4.80
CA ASN A 93 24.58 -8.42 -4.56
C ASN A 93 25.12 -8.29 -3.12
N GLY A 94 25.39 -9.42 -2.49
CA GLY A 94 25.94 -9.46 -1.13
C GLY A 94 24.93 -9.16 -0.01
N LYS A 95 23.64 -8.95 -0.35
CA LYS A 95 22.56 -8.81 0.63
C LYS A 95 21.53 -9.91 0.43
N ALA A 96 21.04 -10.47 1.55
CA ALA A 96 19.98 -11.49 1.49
C ALA A 96 18.61 -10.84 1.23
N THR A 97 17.74 -11.56 0.55
CA THR A 97 16.32 -11.21 0.50
C THR A 97 15.76 -11.15 1.91
N GLY A 98 14.98 -10.12 2.21
CA GLY A 98 14.43 -9.87 3.53
C GLY A 98 13.63 -11.05 4.08
N VAL A 99 13.80 -11.30 5.37
CA VAL A 99 13.02 -12.30 6.11
C VAL A 99 12.54 -11.74 7.43
N VAL A 100 11.37 -12.20 7.86
CA VAL A 100 10.83 -12.01 9.20
C VAL A 100 10.60 -13.40 9.79
N HIS A 101 11.24 -13.68 10.93
CA HIS A 101 10.97 -14.90 11.66
C HIS A 101 9.78 -14.70 12.58
N VAL A 102 8.72 -15.46 12.31
CA VAL A 102 7.53 -15.49 13.16
C VAL A 102 7.73 -16.57 14.21
N SER A 103 7.58 -16.22 15.47
CA SER A 103 7.53 -17.20 16.56
C SER A 103 6.24 -16.99 17.36
N VAL A 104 5.77 -18.04 18.03
CA VAL A 104 4.54 -18.01 18.82
C VAL A 104 4.88 -18.44 20.23
N ASP A 105 4.55 -17.63 21.23
CA ASP A 105 4.79 -17.98 22.63
C ASP A 105 3.84 -19.08 23.13
N SER A 106 4.06 -19.58 24.34
CA SER A 106 3.23 -20.60 24.96
C SER A 106 1.77 -20.20 25.18
N LYS A 107 1.44 -18.91 25.04
CA LYS A 107 0.09 -18.35 25.11
C LYS A 107 -0.52 -18.08 23.74
N GLY A 108 0.13 -18.54 22.65
CA GLY A 108 -0.34 -18.35 21.29
C GLY A 108 -0.10 -16.93 20.72
N ARG A 109 0.70 -16.08 21.38
CA ARG A 109 0.95 -14.71 20.91
C ARG A 109 2.12 -14.70 19.93
N PRO A 110 1.93 -14.15 18.71
CA PRO A 110 3.00 -14.07 17.75
C PRO A 110 4.02 -12.99 18.17
N SER A 111 5.30 -13.25 17.87
CA SER A 111 6.36 -12.26 17.86
C SER A 111 7.11 -12.33 16.54
N TYR A 112 7.63 -11.21 16.11
CA TYR A 112 8.24 -11.03 14.80
C TYR A 112 9.69 -10.58 15.02
N LEU A 113 10.63 -11.21 14.34
CA LEU A 113 12.02 -10.79 14.31
C LEU A 113 12.38 -10.42 12.87
N ILE A 114 12.45 -9.13 12.61
CA ILE A 114 12.79 -8.60 11.29
C ILE A 114 14.30 -8.61 11.12
N ALA A 115 14.81 -9.36 10.13
CA ALA A 115 16.23 -9.43 9.85
C ALA A 115 16.81 -8.05 9.52
N ASP A 116 17.97 -7.76 10.10
CA ASP A 116 18.73 -6.54 9.80
C ASP A 116 19.46 -6.65 8.47
N ASP A 117 19.80 -5.50 7.86
CA ASP A 117 20.65 -5.37 6.68
C ASP A 117 20.19 -6.24 5.49
N ALA A 118 18.88 -6.33 5.28
CA ALA A 118 18.28 -7.04 4.18
C ALA A 118 18.40 -6.25 2.87
N ALA A 119 18.19 -6.91 1.72
CA ALA A 119 18.28 -6.27 0.41
C ALA A 119 17.40 -5.03 0.29
N TRP A 120 16.18 -5.03 0.85
CA TRP A 120 15.29 -3.88 0.84
C TRP A 120 15.75 -2.69 1.71
N ASP A 121 16.79 -2.85 2.53
CA ASP A 121 17.48 -1.73 3.17
C ASP A 121 18.39 -0.97 2.18
N HIS A 122 18.57 -1.48 0.97
CA HIS A 122 19.46 -0.98 -0.07
C HIS A 122 18.73 -0.72 -1.39
N ILE A 123 17.53 -0.18 -1.38
CA ILE A 123 16.76 0.17 -2.58
C ILE A 123 17.45 1.30 -3.32
N PRO A 124 18.05 1.07 -4.50
CA PRO A 124 18.73 2.13 -5.24
C PRO A 124 17.70 2.98 -6.01
N TRP A 125 18.00 4.25 -6.21
CA TRP A 125 17.29 5.06 -7.18
C TRP A 125 17.73 4.71 -8.62
N SER A 126 16.80 4.74 -9.57
CA SER A 126 17.07 4.48 -10.98
C SER A 126 16.19 5.31 -11.91
N SER A 127 16.60 5.45 -13.17
CA SER A 127 15.78 6.10 -14.20
C SER A 127 14.47 5.37 -14.47
N THR A 128 14.44 4.05 -14.30
CA THR A 128 13.21 3.25 -14.41
C THR A 128 12.22 3.64 -13.33
N ILE A 129 12.68 3.74 -12.06
CA ILE A 129 11.85 4.19 -10.93
C ILE A 129 11.34 5.61 -11.21
N ASP A 130 12.23 6.54 -11.61
CA ASP A 130 11.86 7.92 -11.94
C ASP A 130 10.76 7.99 -13.00
N GLY A 131 10.89 7.23 -14.08
CA GLY A 131 9.91 7.17 -15.16
C GLY A 131 8.55 6.62 -14.72
N VAL A 132 8.51 5.68 -13.77
CA VAL A 132 7.28 5.09 -13.26
C VAL A 132 6.60 6.03 -12.27
N VAL A 133 7.31 6.54 -11.25
CA VAL A 133 6.70 7.39 -10.21
C VAL A 133 6.15 8.70 -10.76
N LYS A 134 6.75 9.26 -11.81
CA LYS A 134 6.23 10.45 -12.50
C LYS A 134 4.90 10.22 -13.23
N ARG A 135 4.54 8.97 -13.51
CA ARG A 135 3.26 8.60 -14.13
C ARG A 135 2.26 8.04 -13.12
N ALA A 136 2.71 7.75 -11.90
CA ALA A 136 1.88 7.16 -10.87
C ALA A 136 0.70 8.06 -10.50
N GLU A 137 -0.49 7.49 -10.42
CA GLU A 137 -1.70 8.16 -9.93
C GLU A 137 -1.87 7.95 -8.42
N ALA A 138 -1.24 6.88 -7.87
CA ALA A 138 -1.06 6.70 -6.45
C ALA A 138 0.30 6.07 -6.13
N ILE A 139 0.86 6.47 -5.00
CA ILE A 139 2.03 5.84 -4.37
C ILE A 139 1.70 5.51 -2.92
N CYS A 140 2.00 4.27 -2.51
CA CYS A 140 1.85 3.81 -1.13
C CYS A 140 3.23 3.49 -0.55
N PHE A 141 3.53 4.00 0.64
CA PHE A 141 4.79 3.79 1.33
C PHE A 141 4.57 3.69 2.84
N GLY A 142 5.50 3.06 3.53
CA GLY A 142 5.46 2.86 4.98
C GLY A 142 6.67 3.42 5.71
N THR A 143 6.77 3.10 6.99
CA THR A 143 7.88 3.54 7.85
C THR A 143 9.04 2.57 7.85
N LEU A 144 8.80 1.26 7.71
CA LEU A 144 9.79 0.21 7.92
C LEU A 144 10.99 0.32 6.97
N ALA A 145 10.76 0.51 5.67
CA ALA A 145 11.84 0.66 4.69
C ALA A 145 12.67 1.94 4.88
N GLN A 146 12.21 2.86 5.73
CA GLN A 146 12.94 4.08 6.06
C GLN A 146 13.94 3.90 7.22
N ARG A 147 14.07 2.68 7.78
CA ARG A 147 15.07 2.38 8.83
C ARG A 147 16.51 2.52 8.32
N SER A 148 16.76 2.17 7.07
CA SER A 148 18.04 2.36 6.39
C SER A 148 18.07 3.69 5.63
N ARG A 149 19.23 4.39 5.70
CA ARG A 149 19.40 5.68 5.02
C ARG A 149 19.19 5.59 3.51
N LEU A 150 19.78 4.59 2.86
CA LEU A 150 19.71 4.45 1.40
C LEU A 150 18.27 4.28 0.92
N SER A 151 17.55 3.35 1.52
CA SER A 151 16.14 3.13 1.17
C SER A 151 15.24 4.29 1.58
N ARG A 152 15.52 4.94 2.73
CA ARG A 152 14.84 6.16 3.15
C ARG A 152 14.94 7.27 2.10
N ASP A 153 16.16 7.51 1.59
CA ASP A 153 16.39 8.53 0.57
C ASP A 153 15.61 8.19 -0.71
N THR A 154 15.63 6.92 -1.14
CA THR A 154 14.86 6.44 -2.31
C THR A 154 13.36 6.54 -2.10
N VAL A 155 12.82 6.11 -0.95
CA VAL A 155 11.39 6.22 -0.62
C VAL A 155 10.94 7.68 -0.67
N ARG A 156 11.66 8.57 0.01
CA ARG A 156 11.33 10.00 0.06
C ARG A 156 11.41 10.66 -1.31
N HIS A 157 12.42 10.31 -2.10
CA HIS A 157 12.56 10.82 -3.47
C HIS A 157 11.39 10.32 -4.34
N ALA A 158 11.04 9.04 -4.28
CA ALA A 158 9.92 8.47 -5.04
C ALA A 158 8.60 9.19 -4.72
N VAL A 159 8.30 9.39 -3.44
CA VAL A 159 7.10 10.12 -3.00
C VAL A 159 7.13 11.58 -3.48
N GLY A 160 8.28 12.25 -3.36
CA GLY A 160 8.45 13.64 -3.81
C GLY A 160 8.36 13.82 -5.33
N ALA A 161 8.80 12.84 -6.12
CA ALA A 161 8.75 12.85 -7.58
C ALA A 161 7.35 12.50 -8.14
N THR A 162 6.47 11.92 -7.33
CA THR A 162 5.09 11.61 -7.72
C THR A 162 4.29 12.90 -7.93
N PRO A 163 3.49 13.02 -9.01
CA PRO A 163 2.76 14.24 -9.31
C PRO A 163 1.91 14.75 -8.12
N PRO A 164 1.81 16.06 -7.89
CA PRO A 164 1.06 16.61 -6.74
C PRO A 164 -0.43 16.23 -6.72
N ARG A 165 -1.03 15.98 -7.90
CA ARG A 165 -2.43 15.54 -8.01
C ARG A 165 -2.67 14.10 -7.56
N SER A 166 -1.62 13.27 -7.59
CA SER A 166 -1.68 11.86 -7.25
C SER A 166 -1.91 11.64 -5.75
N TRP A 167 -2.41 10.47 -5.38
CA TRP A 167 -2.49 10.06 -4.00
C TRP A 167 -1.12 9.62 -3.50
N ARG A 168 -0.60 10.28 -2.47
CA ARG A 168 0.63 9.92 -1.76
C ARG A 168 0.22 9.42 -0.39
N LEU A 169 -0.01 8.12 -0.28
CA LEU A 169 -0.55 7.50 0.92
C LEU A 169 0.57 6.93 1.79
N LEU A 170 0.68 7.47 2.99
CA LEU A 170 1.45 6.86 4.06
C LEU A 170 0.60 5.80 4.76
N ASP A 171 0.95 4.53 4.64
CA ASP A 171 0.49 3.48 5.54
C ASP A 171 1.48 3.40 6.71
N VAL A 172 1.07 3.88 7.87
CA VAL A 172 1.98 4.10 9.01
C VAL A 172 2.68 2.81 9.40
N ASN A 173 1.92 1.75 9.59
CA ASN A 173 2.35 0.36 9.77
C ASN A 173 3.60 0.22 10.66
N LEU A 174 3.50 0.68 11.92
CA LEU A 174 4.61 0.69 12.87
C LEU A 174 5.14 -0.71 13.13
N ARG A 175 6.45 -0.86 13.08
CA ARG A 175 7.13 -2.13 13.37
C ARG A 175 8.24 -1.94 14.39
N GLU A 176 8.17 -2.68 15.49
CA GLU A 176 9.20 -2.71 16.54
C GLU A 176 9.70 -1.30 16.92
N ARG A 177 11.03 -1.07 16.77
CA ARG A 177 11.72 0.21 17.02
C ARG A 177 12.07 0.99 15.76
N PHE A 178 11.61 0.54 14.59
CA PHE A 178 12.05 1.07 13.29
C PHE A 178 11.28 2.32 12.86
N TYR A 179 10.91 3.16 13.82
CA TYR A 179 10.31 4.47 13.59
C TYR A 179 10.71 5.45 14.69
N ASP A 180 10.71 6.72 14.35
CA ASP A 180 10.91 7.83 15.28
C ASP A 180 10.08 9.05 14.86
N SER A 181 10.20 10.13 15.62
CA SER A 181 9.48 11.39 15.38
C SER A 181 9.85 12.04 14.04
N GLU A 182 11.11 11.89 13.60
CA GLU A 182 11.58 12.43 12.32
C GLU A 182 10.97 11.67 11.15
N VAL A 183 11.05 10.34 11.16
CA VAL A 183 10.48 9.48 10.10
C VAL A 183 8.98 9.73 9.96
N ILE A 184 8.23 9.74 11.06
CA ILE A 184 6.77 9.95 11.04
C ILE A 184 6.42 11.35 10.51
N LYS A 185 7.03 12.42 11.04
CA LYS A 185 6.71 13.80 10.64
C LYS A 185 7.08 14.07 9.19
N THR A 186 8.27 13.62 8.76
CA THR A 186 8.70 13.81 7.38
C THR A 186 7.81 13.02 6.42
N SER A 187 7.43 11.79 6.76
CA SER A 187 6.51 10.99 5.94
C SER A 187 5.14 11.63 5.82
N LEU A 188 4.57 12.15 6.91
CA LEU A 188 3.29 12.89 6.90
C LEU A 188 3.37 14.19 6.08
N THR A 189 4.52 14.88 6.10
CA THR A 189 4.73 16.10 5.29
C THR A 189 4.81 15.79 3.78
N LEU A 190 5.38 14.64 3.41
CA LEU A 190 5.46 14.19 2.02
C LEU A 190 4.14 13.61 1.49
N ALA A 191 3.35 13.03 2.39
CA ALA A 191 2.06 12.43 2.06
C ALA A 191 0.97 13.49 1.85
N ASN A 192 -0.12 13.11 1.19
CA ASN A 192 -1.39 13.84 1.18
C ASN A 192 -2.56 12.98 1.67
N ALA A 193 -2.27 11.71 1.99
CA ALA A 193 -3.18 10.82 2.67
C ALA A 193 -2.41 9.96 3.69
N VAL A 194 -3.05 9.62 4.80
CA VAL A 194 -2.50 8.71 5.82
C VAL A 194 -3.51 7.65 6.19
N LYS A 195 -3.04 6.42 6.35
CA LYS A 195 -3.81 5.34 6.98
C LYS A 195 -3.02 4.83 8.18
N LEU A 196 -3.71 4.61 9.27
CA LEU A 196 -3.19 4.04 10.51
C LEU A 196 -4.28 3.21 11.20
N ASN A 197 -3.90 2.36 12.12
CA ASN A 197 -4.84 1.59 12.94
C ASN A 197 -5.04 2.24 14.34
N ALA A 198 -5.97 1.66 15.12
CA ALA A 198 -6.32 2.18 16.44
C ALA A 198 -5.16 2.16 17.45
N ASP A 199 -4.22 1.21 17.32
CA ASP A 199 -3.03 1.13 18.20
C ASP A 199 -1.95 2.15 17.80
N GLU A 200 -1.87 2.49 16.53
CA GLU A 200 -0.91 3.44 15.98
C GLU A 200 -1.29 4.90 16.23
N LEU A 201 -2.59 5.19 16.24
CA LEU A 201 -3.10 6.56 16.38
C LEU A 201 -2.55 7.29 17.63
N PRO A 202 -2.57 6.72 18.85
CA PRO A 202 -2.02 7.39 20.02
C PRO A 202 -0.50 7.57 19.95
N VAL A 203 0.22 6.65 19.30
CA VAL A 203 1.67 6.78 19.09
C VAL A 203 1.98 7.94 18.16
N VAL A 204 1.30 8.00 17.02
CA VAL A 204 1.45 9.08 16.03
C VAL A 204 1.04 10.42 16.63
N ALA A 205 -0.08 10.47 17.37
CA ALA A 205 -0.54 11.68 18.04
C ALA A 205 0.53 12.24 19.00
N ARG A 206 1.14 11.39 19.81
CA ARG A 206 2.24 11.76 20.71
C ARG A 206 3.48 12.26 19.93
N LEU A 207 3.95 11.49 18.93
CA LEU A 207 5.13 11.84 18.13
C LEU A 207 4.95 13.14 17.35
N CYS A 208 3.72 13.43 16.93
CA CYS A 208 3.37 14.62 16.19
C CYS A 208 2.88 15.79 17.09
N ALA A 209 2.82 15.60 18.41
CA ALA A 209 2.31 16.62 19.35
C ALA A 209 0.92 17.16 18.92
N LEU A 210 -0.05 16.24 18.75
CA LEU A 210 -1.43 16.58 18.37
C LEU A 210 -2.32 16.91 19.59
N GLY A 211 -1.82 16.69 20.81
CA GLY A 211 -2.62 16.80 22.02
C GLY A 211 -3.35 15.49 22.35
N ALA A 212 -4.25 15.59 23.35
CA ALA A 212 -5.16 14.50 23.71
C ALA A 212 -6.51 14.74 23.03
N GLY A 213 -7.20 13.68 22.67
CA GLY A 213 -8.52 13.77 22.03
C GLY A 213 -9.07 12.40 21.70
N SER A 214 -10.34 12.36 21.29
CA SER A 214 -10.99 11.19 20.70
C SER A 214 -10.41 10.85 19.33
N GLU A 215 -10.71 9.64 18.82
CA GLU A 215 -10.29 9.20 17.47
C GLU A 215 -10.65 10.25 16.39
N PRO A 216 -11.90 10.78 16.30
CA PRO A 216 -12.24 11.81 15.33
C PRO A 216 -11.46 13.12 15.47
N GLU A 217 -11.22 13.56 16.72
CA GLU A 217 -10.46 14.80 16.99
C GLU A 217 -9.00 14.65 16.59
N LEU A 218 -8.37 13.50 16.88
CA LEU A 218 -6.99 13.23 16.49
C LEU A 218 -6.83 13.10 14.97
N LEU A 219 -7.79 12.48 14.27
CA LEU A 219 -7.78 12.44 12.80
C LEU A 219 -7.94 13.83 12.20
N ARG A 220 -8.82 14.68 12.76
CA ARG A 220 -8.95 16.07 12.36
C ARG A 220 -7.63 16.82 12.56
N ALA A 221 -7.00 16.68 13.73
CA ALA A 221 -5.73 17.31 14.01
C ALA A 221 -4.61 16.86 13.04
N LEU A 222 -4.59 15.60 12.62
CA LEU A 222 -3.68 15.11 11.57
C LEU A 222 -3.95 15.79 10.22
N VAL A 223 -5.21 15.83 9.79
CA VAL A 223 -5.61 16.47 8.54
C VAL A 223 -5.20 17.93 8.52
N ASP A 224 -5.52 18.67 9.59
CA ASP A 224 -5.26 20.11 9.68
C ASP A 224 -3.75 20.40 9.77
N LYS A 225 -3.01 19.65 10.61
CA LYS A 225 -1.58 19.89 10.84
C LYS A 225 -0.71 19.64 9.63
N PHE A 226 -1.02 18.58 8.86
CA PHE A 226 -0.22 18.16 7.72
C PHE A 226 -0.88 18.46 6.37
N ALA A 227 -1.98 19.23 6.35
CA ALA A 227 -2.74 19.58 5.15
C ALA A 227 -3.12 18.34 4.31
N LEU A 228 -3.54 17.26 4.98
CA LEU A 228 -3.89 16.01 4.32
C LEU A 228 -5.24 16.13 3.59
N ARG A 229 -5.35 15.48 2.46
CA ARG A 229 -6.62 15.29 1.75
C ARG A 229 -7.50 14.24 2.44
N LEU A 230 -6.86 13.27 3.12
CA LEU A 230 -7.54 12.14 3.74
C LEU A 230 -6.71 11.57 4.90
N ALA A 231 -7.33 11.33 6.05
CA ALA A 231 -6.82 10.48 7.11
C ALA A 231 -7.79 9.32 7.33
N VAL A 232 -7.27 8.10 7.46
CA VAL A 232 -8.03 6.86 7.60
C VAL A 232 -7.57 6.13 8.85
N LEU A 233 -8.51 5.81 9.72
CA LEU A 233 -8.33 4.96 10.89
C LEU A 233 -9.04 3.63 10.68
N THR A 234 -8.29 2.53 10.68
CA THR A 234 -8.85 1.18 10.70
C THR A 234 -8.97 0.70 12.15
N ARG A 235 -10.11 0.06 12.49
CA ARG A 235 -10.49 -0.27 13.87
C ARG A 235 -10.94 -1.72 14.01
N ALA A 236 -10.32 -2.61 13.23
CA ALA A 236 -10.65 -4.03 13.16
C ALA A 236 -12.16 -4.28 12.96
N GLU A 237 -12.81 -5.01 13.85
CA GLU A 237 -14.26 -5.31 13.78
C GLU A 237 -15.15 -4.07 13.84
N ARG A 238 -14.66 -2.96 14.37
CA ARG A 238 -15.38 -1.67 14.37
C ARG A 238 -15.33 -0.96 13.01
N GLY A 239 -14.64 -1.52 12.00
CA GLY A 239 -14.54 -0.97 10.66
C GLY A 239 -13.55 0.18 10.53
N SER A 240 -13.95 1.25 9.86
CA SER A 240 -13.05 2.37 9.58
C SER A 240 -13.70 3.74 9.80
N LEU A 241 -12.88 4.72 10.14
CA LEU A 241 -13.22 6.13 10.21
C LEU A 241 -12.33 6.88 9.22
N MET A 242 -12.93 7.61 8.29
CA MET A 242 -12.24 8.40 7.28
C MET A 242 -12.54 9.88 7.48
N ARG A 243 -11.50 10.72 7.41
CA ARG A 243 -11.60 12.15 7.59
C ARG A 243 -10.93 12.90 6.45
N THR A 244 -11.70 13.74 5.77
CA THR A 244 -11.20 14.80 4.86
C THR A 244 -11.28 16.16 5.57
N PRO A 245 -10.78 17.26 4.99
CA PRO A 245 -10.97 18.60 5.56
C PRO A 245 -12.44 18.97 5.83
N SER A 246 -13.38 18.45 5.02
CA SER A 246 -14.80 18.83 5.09
C SER A 246 -15.75 17.71 5.49
N THR A 247 -15.33 16.45 5.41
CA THR A 247 -16.25 15.30 5.55
C THR A 247 -15.66 14.26 6.50
N GLU A 248 -16.52 13.62 7.27
CA GLU A 248 -16.20 12.44 8.07
C GLU A 248 -17.13 11.30 7.69
N VAL A 249 -16.58 10.12 7.51
CA VAL A 249 -17.30 8.89 7.14
C VAL A 249 -16.88 7.79 8.09
N GLU A 250 -17.85 7.23 8.79
CA GLU A 250 -17.67 6.05 9.63
C GLU A 250 -18.42 4.87 9.01
N THR A 251 -17.73 3.73 8.85
CA THR A 251 -18.29 2.53 8.23
C THR A 251 -17.91 1.31 9.02
N LEU A 252 -18.89 0.48 9.36
CA LEU A 252 -18.69 -0.78 10.07
C LEU A 252 -18.01 -1.82 9.17
N ALA A 253 -17.21 -2.68 9.76
CA ALA A 253 -16.71 -3.87 9.07
C ALA A 253 -17.83 -4.92 8.95
N PRO A 254 -17.89 -5.69 7.87
CA PRO A 254 -18.78 -6.83 7.79
C PRO A 254 -18.36 -7.92 8.79
N LEU A 255 -19.34 -8.61 9.35
CA LEU A 255 -19.08 -9.75 10.24
C LEU A 255 -18.28 -10.83 9.51
N THR A 256 -17.19 -11.24 10.11
CA THR A 256 -16.25 -12.20 9.50
C THR A 256 -15.64 -13.11 10.55
N THR A 257 -15.51 -14.39 10.22
CA THR A 257 -14.71 -15.31 11.03
C THR A 257 -13.24 -15.12 10.67
N VAL A 258 -12.45 -14.65 11.63
CA VAL A 258 -11.03 -14.40 11.42
C VAL A 258 -10.26 -15.73 11.43
N VAL A 259 -9.58 -16.02 10.33
CA VAL A 259 -8.65 -17.15 10.16
C VAL A 259 -7.20 -16.64 10.29
N ASP A 260 -6.89 -15.54 9.60
CA ASP A 260 -5.58 -14.89 9.60
C ASP A 260 -5.76 -13.39 9.35
N SER A 261 -5.17 -12.54 10.18
CA SER A 261 -5.29 -11.08 10.02
C SER A 261 -4.15 -10.44 9.21
N VAL A 262 -3.15 -11.24 8.81
CA VAL A 262 -1.99 -10.74 8.06
C VAL A 262 -2.44 -10.25 6.68
N GLY A 263 -1.98 -9.07 6.27
CA GLY A 263 -2.29 -8.47 4.98
C GLY A 263 -3.67 -7.77 4.87
N ALA A 264 -4.55 -7.90 5.87
CA ALA A 264 -5.86 -7.25 5.84
C ALA A 264 -5.77 -5.72 5.73
N GLY A 265 -4.83 -5.11 6.46
CA GLY A 265 -4.53 -3.67 6.36
C GLY A 265 -4.05 -3.26 4.97
N ASP A 266 -3.21 -4.10 4.35
CA ASP A 266 -2.67 -3.85 3.01
C ASP A 266 -3.76 -4.01 1.94
N ALA A 267 -4.65 -4.99 2.10
CA ALA A 267 -5.81 -5.20 1.25
C ALA A 267 -6.80 -4.03 1.35
N PHE A 268 -7.05 -3.53 2.56
CA PHE A 268 -7.81 -2.31 2.79
C PHE A 268 -7.19 -1.13 2.03
N THR A 269 -5.88 -0.93 2.16
CA THR A 269 -5.13 0.15 1.51
C THR A 269 -5.23 0.06 -0.02
N ALA A 270 -5.12 -1.13 -0.58
CA ALA A 270 -5.28 -1.35 -2.03
C ALA A 270 -6.69 -0.98 -2.51
N ALA A 271 -7.73 -1.47 -1.82
CA ALA A 271 -9.12 -1.18 -2.17
C ALA A 271 -9.46 0.32 -2.00
N LEU A 272 -8.93 0.95 -0.95
CA LEU A 272 -9.01 2.39 -0.73
C LEU A 272 -8.45 3.16 -1.94
N LEU A 273 -7.22 2.88 -2.34
CA LEU A 273 -6.57 3.60 -3.46
C LEU A 273 -7.30 3.37 -4.78
N VAL A 274 -7.69 2.13 -5.09
CA VAL A 274 -8.45 1.83 -6.32
C VAL A 274 -9.80 2.55 -6.33
N GLY A 275 -10.52 2.55 -5.21
CA GLY A 275 -11.80 3.25 -5.10
C GLY A 275 -11.68 4.77 -5.29
N LEU A 276 -10.67 5.39 -4.65
CA LEU A 276 -10.37 6.82 -4.79
C LEU A 276 -9.99 7.21 -6.22
N LEU A 277 -9.19 6.38 -6.90
CA LEU A 277 -8.78 6.62 -8.29
C LEU A 277 -9.92 6.44 -9.28
N ASN A 278 -10.88 5.59 -8.97
CA ASN A 278 -12.11 5.43 -9.75
C ASN A 278 -13.15 6.53 -9.47
N GLY A 279 -12.85 7.49 -8.59
CA GLY A 279 -13.75 8.60 -8.26
C GLY A 279 -15.00 8.18 -7.51
N GLN A 280 -14.97 7.04 -6.80
CA GLN A 280 -16.11 6.56 -6.02
C GLN A 280 -16.38 7.48 -4.80
N PRO A 281 -17.64 7.63 -4.35
CA PRO A 281 -17.98 8.30 -3.10
C PRO A 281 -17.24 7.68 -1.92
N LEU A 282 -16.84 8.48 -0.94
CA LEU A 282 -16.00 8.05 0.18
C LEU A 282 -16.65 6.92 1.01
N GLU A 283 -17.97 6.94 1.16
CA GLU A 283 -18.76 5.89 1.83
C GLU A 283 -18.66 4.54 1.10
N GLU A 284 -18.71 4.56 -0.24
CA GLU A 284 -18.56 3.35 -1.05
C GLU A 284 -17.13 2.82 -0.97
N VAL A 285 -16.13 3.71 -1.01
CA VAL A 285 -14.73 3.38 -0.85
C VAL A 285 -14.50 2.72 0.51
N ALA A 286 -15.02 3.30 1.60
CA ALA A 286 -14.90 2.78 2.95
C ALA A 286 -15.55 1.39 3.08
N THR A 287 -16.77 1.23 2.56
CA THR A 287 -17.52 -0.03 2.58
C THR A 287 -16.74 -1.13 1.84
N LYS A 288 -16.25 -0.81 0.64
CA LYS A 288 -15.51 -1.77 -0.20
C LYS A 288 -14.16 -2.14 0.42
N ALA A 289 -13.43 -1.17 0.97
CA ALA A 289 -12.14 -1.41 1.63
C ALA A 289 -12.31 -2.30 2.88
N ASN A 290 -13.32 -2.05 3.71
CA ASN A 290 -13.67 -2.91 4.84
C ASN A 290 -14.04 -4.33 4.39
N ALA A 291 -14.82 -4.48 3.31
CA ALA A 291 -15.23 -5.77 2.79
C ALA A 291 -14.05 -6.59 2.25
N VAL A 292 -13.11 -5.96 1.52
CA VAL A 292 -11.90 -6.62 1.02
C VAL A 292 -10.99 -7.04 2.18
N ALA A 293 -10.78 -6.17 3.17
CA ALA A 293 -10.02 -6.51 4.37
C ALA A 293 -10.63 -7.68 5.15
N ALA A 294 -11.95 -7.68 5.35
CA ALA A 294 -12.67 -8.75 6.04
C ALA A 294 -12.58 -10.08 5.28
N TYR A 295 -12.67 -10.04 3.94
CA TYR A 295 -12.44 -11.23 3.12
C TYR A 295 -11.03 -11.79 3.33
N VAL A 296 -9.99 -10.94 3.28
CA VAL A 296 -8.60 -11.37 3.52
C VAL A 296 -8.47 -11.98 4.91
N CYS A 297 -9.07 -11.38 5.95
CA CYS A 297 -9.10 -11.95 7.30
C CYS A 297 -9.72 -13.36 7.37
N SER A 298 -10.61 -13.72 6.46
CA SER A 298 -11.24 -15.05 6.41
C SER A 298 -10.42 -16.12 5.68
N GLN A 299 -9.26 -15.74 5.15
CA GLN A 299 -8.38 -16.62 4.37
C GLN A 299 -7.04 -16.79 5.09
N VAL A 300 -6.24 -17.76 4.63
CA VAL A 300 -4.86 -17.96 5.09
C VAL A 300 -3.90 -17.13 4.26
N GLY A 301 -3.01 -16.38 4.91
CA GLY A 301 -1.92 -15.64 4.28
C GLY A 301 -2.30 -14.22 3.84
N ALA A 302 -1.27 -13.42 3.59
CA ALA A 302 -1.39 -11.97 3.37
C ALA A 302 -2.05 -11.59 2.04
N THR A 303 -1.96 -12.42 1.02
CA THR A 303 -2.41 -12.11 -0.35
C THR A 303 -3.22 -13.24 -0.97
N PRO A 304 -4.34 -13.67 -0.35
CA PRO A 304 -5.23 -14.66 -0.95
C PRO A 304 -5.84 -14.12 -2.24
N ALA A 305 -6.24 -15.05 -3.15
CA ALA A 305 -6.95 -14.66 -4.36
C ALA A 305 -8.29 -13.99 -3.98
N LEU A 306 -8.51 -12.76 -4.47
CA LEU A 306 -9.77 -12.06 -4.24
C LEU A 306 -10.89 -12.68 -5.10
N PRO A 307 -12.14 -12.68 -4.63
CA PRO A 307 -13.28 -13.12 -5.43
C PRO A 307 -13.41 -12.23 -6.67
N ARG A 308 -13.77 -12.84 -7.79
CA ARG A 308 -14.06 -12.07 -9.01
C ARG A 308 -15.33 -11.26 -8.78
N SER A 309 -15.25 -9.95 -8.95
CA SER A 309 -16.42 -9.03 -8.93
C SER A 309 -17.28 -9.19 -10.19
#